data_d5f9f5bdb70d868967f018b3516d40c5
#
_entry.id   d5f9f5bdb70d868967f018b3516d40c5
#
_cell.length_a   1.000
_cell.length_b   1.000
_cell.length_c   1.000
_cell.angle_alpha   90.00
_cell.angle_beta   90.00
_cell.angle_gamma   90.00
#
_symmetry.space_group_name_H-M   'P 1'
#
loop_
_entity.id
_entity.type
_entity.pdbx_description
1 polymer ?
#
loop_
_entity_poly.entity_id
_entity_poly.type
_entity_poly.pdbx_seq_one_letter_code
_entity_poly.pdbx_strand_id
1 'polypeptide(L)'
;NGGYICVVSHNLKENILRYYERNGLPAPDLIFGSDYPKEQQKPSTWPIEQIMEQLRLQKQDLLMVDDLLPGYEMAKNAVIAFAAACWAHDVASVRKVFAEDHIPCLYEPLELANLKK
;
A
#
# COMPACT_ATOMS: atom_id res chain seq x y z
N ASN A 1 -7.55 -15.33 1.32
CA ASN A 1 -7.23 -16.64 1.78
C ASN A 1 -6.08 -16.62 2.79
N GLY A 2 -6.38 -16.27 4.01
CA GLY A 2 -5.44 -16.27 5.10
C GLY A 2 -4.46 -15.11 5.13
N GLY A 3 -4.52 -14.22 4.19
CA GLY A 3 -3.66 -13.06 4.16
C GLY A 3 -4.25 -11.89 4.95
N TYR A 4 -3.42 -10.89 5.20
CA TYR A 4 -3.85 -9.67 5.87
C TYR A 4 -3.95 -8.53 4.88
N ILE A 5 -4.89 -7.63 5.11
CA ILE A 5 -5.03 -6.40 4.34
C ILE A 5 -4.83 -5.23 5.29
N CYS A 6 -3.81 -4.43 5.00
CA CYS A 6 -3.50 -3.23 5.78
C CYS A 6 -3.55 -2.02 4.87
N VAL A 7 -4.09 -0.92 5.37
CA VAL A 7 -4.22 0.31 4.59
C VAL A 7 -3.32 1.37 5.19
N VAL A 8 -2.51 2.01 4.34
CA VAL A 8 -1.71 3.16 4.72
C VAL A 8 -2.12 4.29 3.78
N SER A 9 -2.69 5.34 4.33
CA SER A 9 -3.31 6.39 3.54
C SER A 9 -3.16 7.76 4.19
N HIS A 10 -3.23 8.82 3.37
CA HIS A 10 -3.32 10.19 3.88
C HIS A 10 -4.75 10.61 4.19
N ASN A 11 -5.69 9.67 4.10
CA ASN A 11 -7.07 9.92 4.47
C ASN A 11 -7.33 9.50 5.92
N LEU A 12 -8.42 9.99 6.50
CA LEU A 12 -8.80 9.65 7.88
C LEU A 12 -9.25 8.19 7.96
N LYS A 13 -8.91 7.54 9.06
CA LYS A 13 -9.32 6.16 9.30
C LYS A 13 -10.82 5.97 9.18
N GLU A 14 -11.60 6.91 9.73
CA GLU A 14 -13.05 6.86 9.66
C GLU A 14 -13.57 6.84 8.23
N ASN A 15 -12.98 7.65 7.35
CA ASN A 15 -13.37 7.70 5.94
C ASN A 15 -13.01 6.40 5.21
N ILE A 16 -11.89 5.80 5.54
CA ILE A 16 -11.46 4.52 4.96
C ILE A 16 -12.45 3.42 5.36
N LEU A 17 -12.79 3.34 6.63
CA LEU A 17 -13.74 2.34 7.13
C LEU A 17 -15.11 2.50 6.46
N ARG A 18 -15.55 3.76 6.29
CA ARG A 18 -16.83 4.06 5.65
C ARG A 18 -16.83 3.63 4.19
N TYR A 19 -15.72 3.83 3.51
CA TYR A 19 -15.57 3.40 2.12
C TYR A 19 -15.70 1.88 2.00
N TYR A 20 -15.01 1.13 2.86
CA TYR A 20 -15.08 -0.33 2.85
C TYR A 20 -16.48 -0.82 3.13
N GLU A 21 -17.16 -0.22 4.11
CA GLU A 21 -18.52 -0.58 4.45
C GLU A 21 -19.48 -0.35 3.29
N ARG A 22 -19.39 0.81 2.63
CA ARG A 22 -20.26 1.13 1.49
C ARG A 22 -20.10 0.19 0.32
N ASN A 23 -18.93 -0.38 0.15
CA ASN A 23 -18.65 -1.27 -0.97
C ASN A 23 -18.76 -2.74 -0.59
N GLY A 24 -19.30 -3.03 0.59
CA GLY A 24 -19.50 -4.41 1.03
C GLY A 24 -18.21 -5.17 1.25
N LEU A 25 -17.12 -4.47 1.54
CA LEU A 25 -15.81 -5.09 1.75
C LEU A 25 -15.57 -5.31 3.25
N PRO A 26 -14.87 -6.41 3.61
CA PRO A 26 -14.47 -6.60 5.01
C PRO A 26 -13.52 -5.50 5.44
N ALA A 27 -13.61 -5.09 6.71
CA ALA A 27 -12.71 -4.07 7.22
C ALA A 27 -11.25 -4.55 7.14
N PRO A 28 -10.30 -3.65 6.82
CA PRO A 28 -8.89 -4.01 6.84
C PRO A 28 -8.43 -4.45 8.23
N ASP A 29 -7.40 -5.25 8.28
CA ASP A 29 -6.84 -5.73 9.55
C ASP A 29 -6.18 -4.59 10.34
N LEU A 30 -5.47 -3.71 9.64
CA LEU A 30 -4.87 -2.52 10.24
C LEU A 30 -5.05 -1.33 9.30
N ILE A 31 -5.23 -0.15 9.89
CA ILE A 31 -5.37 1.09 9.13
C ILE A 31 -4.46 2.16 9.73
N PHE A 32 -3.63 2.75 8.88
CA PHE A 32 -2.76 3.87 9.25
C PHE A 32 -3.16 5.06 8.39
N GLY A 33 -4.06 5.86 8.93
CA GLY A 33 -4.59 7.02 8.24
C GLY A 33 -3.89 8.32 8.65
N SER A 34 -4.44 9.44 8.23
CA SER A 34 -3.92 10.76 8.58
C SER A 34 -4.19 11.17 10.03
N ASP A 35 -4.84 10.29 10.79
CA ASP A 35 -5.05 10.48 12.23
C ASP A 35 -3.72 10.42 13.00
N TYR A 36 -2.70 9.76 12.44
CA TYR A 36 -1.38 9.68 13.04
C TYR A 36 -0.58 10.94 12.75
N PRO A 37 0.44 11.26 13.58
CA PRO A 37 1.31 12.42 13.31
C PRO A 37 1.93 12.35 11.93
N LYS A 38 2.14 13.52 11.33
CA LYS A 38 2.64 13.62 9.96
C LYS A 38 3.96 12.85 9.76
N GLU A 39 4.85 12.89 10.74
CA GLU A 39 6.14 12.21 10.66
C GLU A 39 6.03 10.69 10.69
N GLN A 40 4.86 10.15 11.03
CA GLN A 40 4.57 8.71 11.00
C GLN A 40 3.81 8.29 9.75
N GLN A 41 3.40 9.25 8.92
CA GLN A 41 2.70 8.97 7.67
C GLN A 41 3.68 8.71 6.53
N LYS A 42 3.16 8.17 5.41
CA LYS A 42 3.98 8.00 4.20
C LYS A 42 4.73 9.30 3.87
N PRO A 43 5.98 9.26 3.47
CA PRO A 43 6.79 8.09 3.12
C PRO A 43 7.58 7.48 4.29
N SER A 44 7.27 7.82 5.52
CA SER A 44 7.91 7.20 6.68
C SER A 44 7.70 5.70 6.68
N THR A 45 8.69 4.94 7.14
CA THR A 45 8.60 3.48 7.24
C THR A 45 7.82 3.03 8.48
N TRP A 46 7.42 3.96 9.33
CA TRP A 46 6.76 3.63 10.59
C TRP A 46 5.53 2.71 10.42
N PRO A 47 4.59 2.97 9.47
CA PRO A 47 3.46 2.07 9.29
C PRO A 47 3.88 0.64 8.96
N ILE A 48 4.90 0.48 8.13
CA ILE A 48 5.40 -0.85 7.77
C ILE A 48 5.97 -1.56 8.97
N GLU A 49 6.74 -0.84 9.79
CA GLU A 49 7.32 -1.40 11.02
C GLU A 49 6.23 -1.86 11.98
N GLN A 50 5.14 -1.09 12.10
CA GLN A 50 4.02 -1.45 12.96
C GLN A 50 3.29 -2.69 12.45
N ILE A 51 3.11 -2.79 11.13
CA ILE A 51 2.48 -3.96 10.52
C ILE A 51 3.29 -5.22 10.83
N MET A 52 4.61 -5.15 10.62
CA MET A 52 5.47 -6.29 10.89
C MET A 52 5.43 -6.70 12.36
N GLU A 53 5.44 -5.73 13.25
CA GLU A 53 5.41 -6.00 14.68
C GLU A 53 4.06 -6.58 15.15
N GLN A 54 2.97 -5.93 14.74
CA GLN A 54 1.63 -6.32 15.22
C GLN A 54 1.15 -7.64 14.63
N LEU A 55 1.50 -7.92 13.39
CA LEU A 55 1.08 -9.15 12.72
C LEU A 55 2.19 -10.21 12.70
N ARG A 56 3.34 -9.90 13.27
CA ARG A 56 4.50 -10.82 13.34
C ARG A 56 4.92 -11.30 11.96
N LEU A 57 5.03 -10.35 11.02
CA LEU A 57 5.44 -10.63 9.65
C LEU A 57 6.86 -10.13 9.40
N GLN A 58 7.50 -10.70 8.39
CA GLN A 58 8.83 -10.30 7.96
C GLN A 58 8.72 -9.52 6.63
N LYS A 59 9.80 -8.86 6.23
CA LYS A 59 9.79 -8.04 5.03
C LYS A 59 9.38 -8.81 3.79
N GLN A 60 9.81 -10.05 3.65
CA GLN A 60 9.46 -10.88 2.50
C GLN A 60 8.01 -11.31 2.47
N ASP A 61 7.28 -11.12 3.57
CA ASP A 61 5.86 -11.45 3.65
C ASP A 61 4.97 -10.30 3.18
N LEU A 62 5.56 -9.12 2.88
CA LEU A 62 4.82 -7.90 2.59
C LEU A 62 4.91 -7.51 1.13
N LEU A 63 3.78 -7.04 0.61
CA LEU A 63 3.72 -6.41 -0.71
C LEU A 63 2.96 -5.09 -0.55
N MET A 64 3.60 -3.99 -0.92
CA MET A 64 2.95 -2.68 -0.95
C MET A 64 2.37 -2.44 -2.33
N VAL A 65 1.11 -2.01 -2.39
CA VAL A 65 0.46 -1.62 -3.63
C VAL A 65 -0.01 -0.17 -3.46
N ASP A 66 0.46 0.72 -4.31
CA ASP A 66 0.08 2.13 -4.27
C ASP A 66 0.18 2.71 -5.68
N ASP A 67 -0.42 3.87 -5.88
CA ASP A 67 -0.49 4.52 -7.18
C ASP A 67 0.42 5.74 -7.29
N LEU A 68 0.98 6.22 -6.19
CA LEU A 68 1.77 7.44 -6.16
C LEU A 68 3.12 7.23 -5.47
N LEU A 69 4.02 8.21 -5.66
CA LEU A 69 5.39 8.11 -5.19
C LEU A 69 5.58 7.98 -3.67
N PRO A 70 4.79 8.63 -2.80
CA PRO A 70 5.02 8.48 -1.36
C PRO A 70 4.93 7.03 -0.88
N GLY A 71 3.99 6.24 -1.41
CA GLY A 71 3.89 4.82 -1.08
C GLY A 71 5.07 4.03 -1.61
N TYR A 72 5.52 4.35 -2.83
CA TYR A 72 6.70 3.71 -3.40
C TYR A 72 7.95 4.01 -2.56
N GLU A 73 8.14 5.26 -2.17
CA GLU A 73 9.28 5.64 -1.33
C GLU A 73 9.26 4.94 0.02
N MET A 74 8.08 4.79 0.62
CA MET A 74 7.92 4.07 1.87
C MET A 74 8.36 2.61 1.72
N ALA A 75 7.89 1.94 0.67
CA ALA A 75 8.24 0.55 0.41
C ALA A 75 9.74 0.39 0.15
N LYS A 76 10.32 1.29 -0.63
CA LYS A 76 11.75 1.28 -0.95
C LYS A 76 12.58 1.46 0.31
N ASN A 77 12.23 2.42 1.16
CA ASN A 77 12.96 2.68 2.40
C ASN A 77 12.80 1.55 3.42
N ALA A 78 11.65 0.89 3.43
CA ALA A 78 11.41 -0.26 4.29
C ALA A 78 11.97 -1.57 3.70
N VAL A 79 12.42 -1.54 2.46
CA VAL A 79 12.97 -2.69 1.74
C VAL A 79 11.95 -3.82 1.62
N ILE A 80 10.75 -3.48 1.17
CA ILE A 80 9.69 -4.47 0.89
C ILE A 80 9.29 -4.38 -0.59
N ALA A 81 8.66 -5.45 -1.09
CA ALA A 81 8.21 -5.50 -2.48
C ALA A 81 7.13 -4.45 -2.75
N PHE A 82 7.10 -3.92 -3.95
CA PHE A 82 6.15 -2.89 -4.37
C PHE A 82 5.61 -3.20 -5.75
N ALA A 83 4.32 -2.94 -5.94
CA ALA A 83 3.66 -2.98 -7.25
C ALA A 83 2.86 -1.70 -7.42
N ALA A 84 2.93 -1.11 -8.59
CA ALA A 84 2.24 0.15 -8.87
C ALA A 84 0.81 -0.11 -9.31
N ALA A 85 -0.16 0.55 -8.65
CA ALA A 85 -1.58 0.43 -8.97
C ALA A 85 -1.93 1.45 -10.06
N CYS A 86 -1.54 1.17 -11.30
CA CYS A 86 -1.70 2.10 -12.41
C CYS A 86 -3.15 2.25 -12.87
N TRP A 87 -4.04 1.40 -12.39
CA TRP A 87 -5.47 1.54 -12.68
C TRP A 87 -6.11 2.73 -11.97
N ALA A 88 -5.55 3.16 -10.83
CA ALA A 88 -6.13 4.23 -10.03
C ALA A 88 -5.72 5.61 -10.55
N HIS A 89 -4.43 5.80 -10.77
CA HIS A 89 -3.88 7.05 -11.30
C HIS A 89 -2.78 6.71 -12.31
N ASP A 90 -3.00 7.10 -13.57
CA ASP A 90 -2.05 6.84 -14.63
C ASP A 90 -1.35 8.16 -14.99
N VAL A 91 -0.48 8.61 -14.10
CA VAL A 91 0.30 9.83 -14.29
C VAL A 91 1.61 9.48 -14.99
N ALA A 92 1.82 10.06 -16.18
CA ALA A 92 2.98 9.71 -17.00
C ALA A 92 4.31 9.90 -16.30
N SER A 93 4.47 10.98 -15.52
CA SER A 93 5.72 11.24 -14.82
C SER A 93 6.01 10.20 -13.74
N VAL A 94 4.98 9.75 -13.05
CA VAL A 94 5.11 8.71 -12.02
C VAL A 94 5.39 7.37 -12.67
N ARG A 95 4.69 7.05 -13.75
CA ARG A 95 4.89 5.80 -14.47
C ARG A 95 6.30 5.67 -15.01
N LYS A 96 6.89 6.78 -15.44
CA LYS A 96 8.27 6.79 -15.90
C LYS A 96 9.24 6.36 -14.80
N VAL A 97 9.04 6.86 -13.58
CA VAL A 97 9.87 6.46 -12.44
C VAL A 97 9.73 4.97 -12.17
N PHE A 98 8.52 4.45 -12.18
CA PHE A 98 8.30 3.02 -11.96
C PHE A 98 8.98 2.17 -13.03
N ALA A 99 8.91 2.60 -14.30
CA ALA A 99 9.55 1.88 -15.39
C ALA A 99 11.08 1.88 -15.26
N GLU A 100 11.66 3.02 -14.90
CA GLU A 100 13.10 3.15 -14.71
C GLU A 100 13.62 2.25 -13.58
N ASP A 101 12.82 2.08 -12.53
CA ASP A 101 13.18 1.27 -11.38
C ASP A 101 12.70 -0.19 -11.52
N HIS A 102 12.20 -0.57 -12.69
CA HIS A 102 11.68 -1.91 -12.97
C HIS A 102 10.54 -2.34 -12.03
N ILE A 103 9.68 -1.40 -11.66
CA ILE A 103 8.53 -1.67 -10.81
C ILE A 103 7.37 -2.17 -11.68
N PRO A 104 6.72 -3.29 -11.32
CA PRO A 104 5.56 -3.74 -12.07
C PRO A 104 4.42 -2.72 -11.99
N CYS A 105 3.88 -2.36 -13.15
CA CYS A 105 2.77 -1.43 -13.27
C CYS A 105 1.51 -2.22 -13.59
N LEU A 106 0.57 -2.26 -12.67
CA LEU A 106 -0.65 -3.05 -12.82
C LEU A 106 -1.77 -2.14 -13.32
N TYR A 107 -2.45 -2.55 -14.38
CA TYR A 107 -3.51 -1.76 -14.99
C TYR A 107 -4.91 -2.20 -14.59
N GLU A 108 -5.03 -3.38 -13.98
CA GLU A 108 -6.29 -3.90 -13.47
C GLU A 108 -6.06 -4.56 -12.11
N PRO A 109 -7.00 -4.44 -11.16
CA PRO A 109 -6.83 -5.09 -9.86
C PRO A 109 -6.64 -6.61 -9.95
N LEU A 110 -7.20 -7.24 -10.98
CA LEU A 110 -7.06 -8.68 -11.18
C LEU A 110 -5.60 -9.11 -11.37
N GLU A 111 -4.77 -8.25 -11.97
CA GLU A 111 -3.36 -8.55 -12.17
C GLU A 111 -2.61 -8.77 -10.86
N LEU A 112 -3.10 -8.17 -9.77
CA LEU A 112 -2.50 -8.33 -8.46
C LEU A 112 -2.52 -9.80 -8.00
N ALA A 113 -3.60 -10.52 -8.29
CA ALA A 113 -3.71 -11.92 -7.92
C ALA A 113 -2.64 -12.79 -8.62
N ASN A 114 -2.20 -12.37 -9.80
CA ASN A 114 -1.20 -13.13 -10.57
C ASN A 114 0.21 -12.94 -10.02
N LEU A 115 0.49 -11.85 -9.33
CA LEU A 115 1.81 -11.62 -8.76
C LEU A 115 2.13 -12.55 -7.60
N LYS A 116 1.11 -13.15 -6.99
CA LYS A 116 1.28 -14.00 -5.82
C LYS A 116 1.53 -15.47 -6.18
N LYS A 117 1.59 -15.77 -7.44
CA LYS A 117 1.79 -17.14 -7.91
C LYS A 117 3.25 -17.48 -8.19
#